data_c090083a9c03455b3c0833155bf4e1b3
#
_entry.id   c090083a9c03455b3c0833155bf4e1b3
#
_cell.length_a   1.000
_cell.length_b   1.000
_cell.length_c   1.000
_cell.angle_alpha   90.00
_cell.angle_beta   90.00
_cell.angle_gamma   90.00
#
_symmetry.space_group_name_H-M   'P 1'
#
loop_
_entity.id
_entity.type
_entity.pdbx_description
1 polymer ?
#
loop_
_entity_poly.entity_id
_entity_poly.type
_entity_poly.pdbx_seq_one_letter_code
_entity_poly.pdbx_strand_id
1 'polypeptide(L)'
;MKRIDRSEKVRVGFHQAKWDEPIIYELSTPGERGILVPKASAQVAQEVGDGFSSIPAGMARSTPVNLPEMAQNRVLRHYARLAQQTLGADVNIEIGQGTCTVKYSPKVNDQLARLIEDYHPLQDESTVQGLLQIFYETDRYMCEISGMDRFTFQPGGGSQGILTMASLIRAYFKDKGEDRDEIITTIYSHPSDAAAPAVAGFKIVYLQPDPITGLPDLEQLKAAVTERTAGYIVANPEDTGVYNSHVKEFVDYVHSKGGLCAYDQANANGLLGVTRARDAGF
;
A
#
# COMPACT_ATOMS: atom_id res chain seq x y z
N MET A 1 -31.10 2.20 26.32
CA MET A 1 -30.07 1.26 25.89
C MET A 1 -29.36 0.73 27.14
N LYS A 2 -29.55 -0.54 27.53
CA LYS A 2 -28.86 -1.12 28.70
C LYS A 2 -27.38 -1.26 28.31
N ARG A 3 -26.49 -0.67 29.12
CA ARG A 3 -25.06 -0.95 29.03
C ARG A 3 -24.84 -2.45 29.21
N ILE A 4 -24.28 -3.10 28.20
CA ILE A 4 -23.84 -4.48 28.36
C ILE A 4 -22.63 -4.43 29.27
N ASP A 5 -22.77 -5.03 30.46
CA ASP A 5 -21.65 -5.22 31.37
C ASP A 5 -20.64 -6.15 30.69
N ARG A 6 -19.52 -5.58 30.25
CA ARG A 6 -18.44 -6.32 29.57
C ARG A 6 -17.50 -7.03 30.55
N SER A 7 -17.70 -6.87 31.88
CA SER A 7 -16.84 -7.48 32.90
C SER A 7 -17.03 -8.99 33.05
N GLU A 8 -18.18 -9.55 32.62
CA GLU A 8 -18.50 -10.94 32.88
C GLU A 8 -18.26 -11.91 31.73
N LYS A 9 -17.82 -11.48 30.55
CA LYS A 9 -17.58 -12.42 29.41
C LYS A 9 -16.40 -12.02 28.57
N VAL A 10 -15.23 -11.99 29.15
CA VAL A 10 -14.05 -12.29 28.34
C VAL A 10 -14.19 -13.75 27.94
N ARG A 11 -14.52 -14.04 26.68
CA ARG A 11 -14.48 -15.39 26.15
C ARG A 11 -13.06 -15.92 26.27
N VAL A 12 -12.79 -16.69 27.30
CA VAL A 12 -11.51 -17.36 27.55
C VAL A 12 -11.26 -18.53 26.57
N GLY A 13 -12.14 -18.75 25.64
CA GLY A 13 -12.00 -19.74 24.57
C GLY A 13 -12.38 -19.14 23.25
N PHE A 14 -11.41 -18.62 22.51
CA PHE A 14 -11.60 -18.28 21.12
C PHE A 14 -11.66 -19.57 20.30
N HIS A 15 -12.71 -19.75 19.49
CA HIS A 15 -12.89 -20.95 18.66
C HIS A 15 -12.00 -20.98 17.40
N GLN A 16 -10.87 -20.34 17.46
CA GLN A 16 -9.89 -20.48 16.41
C GLN A 16 -9.24 -21.87 16.54
N ALA A 17 -9.09 -22.54 15.42
CA ALA A 17 -8.34 -23.79 15.39
C ALA A 17 -6.92 -23.53 15.93
N LYS A 18 -6.56 -24.19 17.01
CA LYS A 18 -5.22 -24.13 17.59
C LYS A 18 -4.52 -25.42 17.21
N TRP A 19 -3.57 -25.28 16.31
CA TRP A 19 -2.67 -26.34 15.95
C TRP A 19 -1.32 -25.99 16.56
N ASP A 20 -0.71 -26.87 17.32
CA ASP A 20 0.70 -26.74 17.69
C ASP A 20 1.53 -27.12 16.45
N GLU A 21 1.40 -26.32 15.41
CA GLU A 21 2.05 -26.58 14.14
C GLU A 21 3.48 -26.06 14.20
N PRO A 22 4.50 -26.92 14.17
CA PRO A 22 5.89 -26.50 14.19
C PRO A 22 6.27 -25.81 12.88
N ILE A 23 7.44 -25.20 12.84
CA ILE A 23 7.94 -24.63 11.57
C ILE A 23 8.26 -25.76 10.59
N ILE A 24 8.19 -25.45 9.29
CA ILE A 24 8.33 -26.45 8.23
C ILE A 24 9.66 -27.22 8.30
N TYR A 25 10.72 -26.60 8.82
CA TYR A 25 12.02 -27.24 8.99
C TYR A 25 12.02 -28.33 10.03
N GLU A 26 11.20 -28.23 11.08
CA GLU A 26 11.04 -29.26 12.13
C GLU A 26 10.24 -30.46 11.63
N LEU A 27 9.44 -30.24 10.55
CA LEU A 27 8.66 -31.29 9.91
C LEU A 27 9.44 -32.03 8.83
N SER A 28 10.66 -31.62 8.52
CA SER A 28 11.48 -32.20 7.47
C SER A 28 11.83 -33.67 7.80
N THR A 29 11.70 -34.51 6.81
CA THR A 29 12.07 -35.91 6.92
C THR A 29 13.04 -36.27 5.79
N PRO A 30 14.31 -36.63 6.10
CA PRO A 30 15.28 -36.91 5.07
C PRO A 30 14.80 -37.96 4.07
N GLY A 31 14.94 -37.69 2.79
CA GLY A 31 14.53 -38.57 1.70
C GLY A 31 13.06 -38.40 1.25
N GLU A 32 12.21 -37.66 1.98
CA GLU A 32 10.88 -37.34 1.49
C GLU A 32 10.96 -36.32 0.33
N ARG A 33 10.14 -36.52 -0.68
CA ARG A 33 10.08 -35.68 -1.85
C ARG A 33 8.66 -35.12 -2.02
N GLY A 34 8.59 -33.84 -2.36
CA GLY A 34 7.35 -33.17 -2.77
C GLY A 34 7.00 -33.47 -4.23
N ILE A 35 6.83 -32.41 -5.01
CA ILE A 35 6.57 -32.51 -6.45
C ILE A 35 7.87 -32.83 -7.19
N LEU A 36 7.84 -33.85 -8.04
CA LEU A 36 8.94 -34.12 -8.96
C LEU A 36 8.79 -33.17 -10.16
N VAL A 37 9.65 -32.17 -10.23
CA VAL A 37 9.71 -31.27 -11.39
C VAL A 37 10.14 -32.05 -12.63
N PRO A 38 9.52 -31.81 -13.81
CA PRO A 38 9.98 -32.40 -15.06
C PRO A 38 11.43 -31.99 -15.34
N LYS A 39 12.19 -32.90 -15.93
CA LYS A 39 13.53 -32.59 -16.41
C LYS A 39 13.43 -31.67 -17.61
N ALA A 40 14.43 -30.82 -17.81
CA ALA A 40 14.58 -30.06 -19.03
C ALA A 40 14.63 -31.00 -20.24
N SER A 41 14.10 -30.58 -21.39
CA SER A 41 14.21 -31.34 -22.61
C SER A 41 15.69 -31.52 -23.00
N ALA A 42 15.99 -32.61 -23.72
CA ALA A 42 17.36 -32.89 -24.16
C ALA A 42 17.98 -31.71 -24.94
N GLN A 43 17.17 -31.04 -25.74
CA GLN A 43 17.61 -29.86 -26.52
C GLN A 43 18.00 -28.70 -25.61
N VAL A 44 17.14 -28.35 -24.62
CA VAL A 44 17.44 -27.27 -23.66
C VAL A 44 18.65 -27.63 -22.80
N ALA A 45 18.77 -28.87 -22.36
CA ALA A 45 19.92 -29.32 -21.56
C ALA A 45 21.23 -29.25 -22.39
N GLN A 46 21.17 -29.50 -23.67
CA GLN A 46 22.32 -29.40 -24.58
C GLN A 46 22.73 -27.95 -24.82
N GLU A 47 21.79 -27.03 -25.01
CA GLU A 47 22.04 -25.61 -25.27
C GLU A 47 22.53 -24.85 -24.05
N VAL A 48 21.92 -25.12 -22.90
CA VAL A 48 22.17 -24.38 -21.64
C VAL A 48 23.23 -25.04 -20.74
N GLY A 49 23.48 -26.35 -20.96
CA GLY A 49 24.34 -27.12 -20.06
C GLY A 49 23.73 -27.28 -18.67
N ASP A 50 24.56 -27.24 -17.66
CA ASP A 50 24.11 -27.34 -16.26
C ASP A 50 23.57 -25.99 -15.70
N GLY A 51 23.69 -24.91 -16.44
CA GLY A 51 23.28 -23.56 -16.04
C GLY A 51 24.17 -22.91 -14.94
N PHE A 52 24.97 -23.69 -14.26
CA PHE A 52 25.82 -23.18 -13.16
C PHE A 52 27.16 -22.63 -13.64
N SER A 53 27.63 -23.11 -14.79
CA SER A 53 28.89 -22.66 -15.37
C SER A 53 28.92 -21.18 -15.76
N SER A 54 27.76 -20.55 -15.96
CA SER A 54 27.60 -19.11 -16.20
C SER A 54 27.64 -18.24 -14.93
N ILE A 55 27.57 -18.85 -13.75
CA ILE A 55 27.60 -18.12 -12.47
C ILE A 55 29.06 -17.83 -12.12
N PRO A 56 29.43 -16.54 -11.90
CA PRO A 56 30.78 -16.21 -11.43
C PRO A 56 31.14 -16.99 -10.17
N ALA A 57 32.35 -17.53 -10.08
CA ALA A 57 32.79 -18.41 -8.98
C ALA A 57 32.57 -17.80 -7.58
N GLY A 58 32.75 -16.49 -7.43
CA GLY A 58 32.50 -15.78 -6.16
C GLY A 58 31.02 -15.66 -5.78
N MET A 59 30.09 -15.93 -6.70
CA MET A 59 28.64 -15.91 -6.48
C MET A 59 28.02 -17.31 -6.41
N ALA A 60 28.78 -18.33 -6.81
CA ALA A 60 28.31 -19.71 -6.76
C ALA A 60 28.30 -20.22 -5.31
N ARG A 61 27.21 -20.92 -4.93
CA ARG A 61 27.15 -21.58 -3.63
C ARG A 61 28.13 -22.76 -3.59
N SER A 62 28.88 -22.89 -2.51
CA SER A 62 29.74 -24.05 -2.24
C SER A 62 28.97 -25.23 -1.62
N THR A 63 27.78 -24.97 -1.04
CA THR A 63 26.96 -25.98 -0.41
C THR A 63 25.52 -25.90 -0.89
N PRO A 64 24.79 -27.01 -1.02
CA PRO A 64 23.37 -26.99 -1.33
C PRO A 64 22.56 -26.19 -0.31
N VAL A 65 21.43 -25.61 -0.76
CA VAL A 65 20.47 -24.98 0.15
C VAL A 65 19.84 -26.06 1.01
N ASN A 66 19.86 -25.88 2.32
CA ASN A 66 19.17 -26.77 3.26
C ASN A 66 17.66 -26.48 3.23
N LEU A 67 16.95 -27.12 2.30
CA LEU A 67 15.50 -27.02 2.20
C LEU A 67 14.83 -28.17 2.96
N PRO A 68 13.63 -27.95 3.54
CA PRO A 68 12.88 -29.04 4.17
C PRO A 68 12.48 -30.11 3.14
N GLU A 69 12.68 -31.35 3.50
CA GLU A 69 12.28 -32.51 2.71
C GLU A 69 10.93 -33.02 3.22
N MET A 70 9.88 -32.86 2.42
CA MET A 70 8.52 -33.21 2.80
C MET A 70 7.71 -33.71 1.61
N ALA A 71 6.83 -34.67 1.85
CA ALA A 71 5.85 -35.10 0.86
C ALA A 71 4.80 -34.00 0.61
N GLN A 72 4.32 -33.89 -0.63
CA GLN A 72 3.37 -32.83 -1.06
C GLN A 72 2.14 -32.75 -0.17
N ASN A 73 1.55 -33.86 0.24
CA ASN A 73 0.38 -33.88 1.09
C ASN A 73 0.66 -33.33 2.50
N ARG A 74 1.88 -33.52 3.01
CA ARG A 74 2.31 -32.96 4.30
C ARG A 74 2.51 -31.46 4.21
N VAL A 75 3.12 -30.97 3.14
CA VAL A 75 3.23 -29.53 2.86
C VAL A 75 1.85 -28.88 2.81
N LEU A 76 0.91 -29.47 2.04
CA LEU A 76 -0.45 -28.97 1.95
C LEU A 76 -1.14 -28.89 3.33
N ARG A 77 -1.04 -29.96 4.12
CA ARG A 77 -1.64 -30.01 5.46
C ARG A 77 -1.03 -28.98 6.41
N HIS A 78 0.28 -28.83 6.38
CA HIS A 78 1.00 -27.84 7.17
C HIS A 78 0.47 -26.43 6.90
N TYR A 79 0.48 -26.00 5.65
CA TYR A 79 -0.01 -24.66 5.30
C TYR A 79 -1.53 -24.50 5.47
N ALA A 80 -2.33 -25.54 5.27
CA ALA A 80 -3.75 -25.50 5.56
C ALA A 80 -4.04 -25.28 7.05
N ARG A 81 -3.25 -25.89 7.95
CA ARG A 81 -3.35 -25.66 9.39
C ARG A 81 -2.93 -24.25 9.77
N LEU A 82 -1.82 -23.77 9.22
CA LEU A 82 -1.39 -22.38 9.44
C LEU A 82 -2.43 -21.38 8.93
N ALA A 83 -3.03 -21.63 7.75
CA ALA A 83 -4.09 -20.78 7.20
C ALA A 83 -5.32 -20.71 8.11
N GLN A 84 -5.68 -21.82 8.78
CA GLN A 84 -6.78 -21.81 9.76
C GLN A 84 -6.46 -21.00 11.02
N GLN A 85 -5.20 -20.79 11.34
CA GLN A 85 -4.77 -19.96 12.47
C GLN A 85 -4.65 -18.49 12.10
N THR A 86 -4.59 -18.18 10.82
CA THR A 86 -4.42 -16.81 10.33
C THR A 86 -5.75 -16.06 10.40
N LEU A 87 -5.72 -14.89 11.02
CA LEU A 87 -6.86 -13.97 10.99
C LEU A 87 -6.87 -13.24 9.66
N GLY A 88 -7.87 -13.52 8.84
CA GLY A 88 -8.07 -12.79 7.58
C GLY A 88 -8.89 -11.51 7.78
N ALA A 89 -8.80 -10.59 6.85
CA ALA A 89 -9.57 -9.35 6.84
C ALA A 89 -11.10 -9.56 6.90
N ASP A 90 -11.58 -10.71 6.44
CA ASP A 90 -13.01 -11.07 6.47
C ASP A 90 -13.51 -11.42 7.88
N VAL A 91 -12.62 -11.79 8.78
CA VAL A 91 -12.93 -12.23 10.16
C VAL A 91 -12.37 -11.31 11.22
N ASN A 92 -11.40 -10.49 10.88
CA ASN A 92 -10.80 -9.49 11.75
C ASN A 92 -10.64 -8.19 10.98
N ILE A 93 -11.49 -7.22 11.31
CA ILE A 93 -11.51 -5.91 10.66
C ILE A 93 -10.48 -4.94 11.26
N GLU A 94 -9.93 -5.26 12.41
CA GLU A 94 -8.93 -4.46 13.10
C GLU A 94 -7.60 -5.21 13.10
N ILE A 95 -6.66 -4.73 12.32
CA ILE A 95 -5.28 -5.18 12.32
C ILE A 95 -4.45 -4.00 12.82
N GLY A 96 -3.71 -4.19 13.90
CA GLY A 96 -2.98 -3.14 14.59
C GLY A 96 -1.81 -2.52 13.81
N GLN A 97 -1.68 -2.82 12.54
CA GLN A 97 -0.62 -2.28 11.69
C GLN A 97 -1.02 -2.23 10.21
N GLY A 98 -0.86 -1.04 9.64
CA GLY A 98 -0.90 -0.81 8.19
C GLY A 98 -2.29 -0.89 7.57
N THR A 99 -2.69 0.17 6.90
CA THR A 99 -3.96 0.27 6.16
C THR A 99 -4.10 -0.75 5.05
N CYS A 100 -2.99 -1.26 4.51
CA CYS A 100 -3.00 -2.24 3.43
C CYS A 100 -3.68 -3.56 3.81
N THR A 101 -3.73 -3.90 5.09
CA THR A 101 -4.28 -5.15 5.62
C THR A 101 -5.69 -5.02 6.19
N VAL A 102 -6.21 -3.80 6.33
CA VAL A 102 -7.52 -3.50 6.95
C VAL A 102 -8.62 -3.38 5.90
N LYS A 103 -8.61 -4.19 4.87
CA LYS A 103 -9.56 -4.03 3.76
C LYS A 103 -10.51 -5.21 3.67
N TYR A 104 -11.78 -4.95 3.91
CA TYR A 104 -12.82 -5.89 3.56
C TYR A 104 -12.96 -5.97 2.03
N SER A 105 -12.87 -7.16 1.48
CA SER A 105 -13.14 -7.43 0.07
C SER A 105 -14.39 -8.30 -0.05
N PRO A 106 -15.52 -7.74 -0.54
CA PRO A 106 -16.72 -8.53 -0.76
C PRO A 106 -16.42 -9.71 -1.69
N LYS A 107 -16.85 -10.92 -1.31
CA LYS A 107 -16.58 -12.14 -2.10
C LYS A 107 -17.14 -12.09 -3.51
N VAL A 108 -18.17 -11.29 -3.75
CA VAL A 108 -18.73 -11.07 -5.08
C VAL A 108 -17.71 -10.42 -6.03
N ASN A 109 -16.75 -9.63 -5.48
CA ASN A 109 -15.72 -8.99 -6.30
C ASN A 109 -14.85 -10.04 -7.01
N ASP A 110 -14.49 -11.14 -6.32
CA ASP A 110 -13.68 -12.22 -6.91
C ASP A 110 -14.43 -12.91 -8.07
N GLN A 111 -15.75 -13.00 -7.97
CA GLN A 111 -16.59 -13.57 -9.04
C GLN A 111 -16.68 -12.62 -10.23
N LEU A 112 -16.89 -11.33 -9.97
CA LEU A 112 -17.00 -10.31 -11.01
C LEU A 112 -15.66 -10.04 -11.72
N ALA A 113 -14.54 -10.09 -10.99
CA ALA A 113 -13.21 -9.92 -11.58
C ALA A 113 -12.91 -10.95 -12.68
N ARG A 114 -13.47 -12.16 -12.60
CA ARG A 114 -13.29 -13.18 -13.64
C ARG A 114 -13.90 -12.80 -14.99
N LEU A 115 -14.84 -11.87 -15.00
CA LEU A 115 -15.47 -11.40 -16.24
C LEU A 115 -14.52 -10.58 -17.11
N ILE A 116 -13.39 -10.13 -16.56
CA ILE A 116 -12.40 -9.32 -17.27
C ILE A 116 -11.05 -10.04 -17.41
N GLU A 117 -10.96 -11.35 -17.16
CA GLU A 117 -9.71 -12.11 -17.28
C GLU A 117 -9.17 -12.09 -18.73
N ASP A 118 -10.05 -12.06 -19.71
CA ASP A 118 -9.67 -12.03 -21.14
C ASP A 118 -9.53 -10.60 -21.70
N TYR A 119 -9.55 -9.58 -20.83
CA TYR A 119 -9.40 -8.19 -21.24
C TYR A 119 -7.97 -7.91 -21.72
N HIS A 120 -7.86 -7.27 -22.89
CA HIS A 120 -6.58 -6.78 -23.42
C HIS A 120 -6.57 -5.25 -23.48
N PRO A 121 -5.53 -4.57 -22.97
CA PRO A 121 -5.49 -3.10 -22.91
C PRO A 121 -5.60 -2.38 -24.26
N LEU A 122 -5.27 -3.06 -25.36
CA LEU A 122 -5.32 -2.52 -26.73
C LEU A 122 -6.53 -3.02 -27.54
N GLN A 123 -7.50 -3.67 -26.92
CA GLN A 123 -8.72 -4.05 -27.65
C GLN A 123 -9.60 -2.84 -27.94
N ASP A 124 -10.48 -2.96 -28.94
CA ASP A 124 -11.33 -1.87 -29.39
C ASP A 124 -12.26 -1.39 -28.25
N GLU A 125 -12.36 -0.07 -28.08
CA GLU A 125 -13.13 0.56 -27.02
C GLU A 125 -14.61 0.15 -27.03
N SER A 126 -15.19 -0.15 -28.22
CA SER A 126 -16.56 -0.59 -28.34
C SER A 126 -16.84 -1.93 -27.64
N THR A 127 -15.79 -2.73 -27.42
CA THR A 127 -15.89 -4.05 -26.76
C THR A 127 -15.78 -3.98 -25.23
N VAL A 128 -15.41 -2.83 -24.66
CA VAL A 128 -15.14 -2.64 -23.23
C VAL A 128 -15.98 -1.55 -22.58
N GLN A 129 -17.09 -1.19 -23.18
CA GLN A 129 -17.94 -0.09 -22.69
C GLN A 129 -18.41 -0.26 -21.24
N GLY A 130 -18.72 -1.50 -20.81
CA GLY A 130 -19.09 -1.77 -19.43
C GLY A 130 -17.95 -1.47 -18.43
N LEU A 131 -16.70 -1.79 -18.79
CA LEU A 131 -15.54 -1.49 -17.98
C LEU A 131 -15.30 0.03 -17.92
N LEU A 132 -15.41 0.72 -19.03
CA LEU A 132 -15.28 2.18 -19.09
C LEU A 132 -16.36 2.88 -18.26
N GLN A 133 -17.58 2.35 -18.25
CA GLN A 133 -18.66 2.85 -17.40
C GLN A 133 -18.32 2.67 -15.91
N ILE A 134 -17.77 1.53 -15.50
CA ILE A 134 -17.32 1.31 -14.12
C ILE A 134 -16.27 2.37 -13.71
N PHE A 135 -15.29 2.66 -14.55
CA PHE A 135 -14.31 3.71 -14.28
C PHE A 135 -14.95 5.09 -14.17
N TYR A 136 -15.85 5.41 -15.11
CA TYR A 136 -16.54 6.71 -15.10
C TYR A 136 -17.37 6.91 -13.82
N GLU A 137 -18.16 5.92 -13.44
CA GLU A 137 -18.99 6.01 -12.23
C GLU A 137 -18.12 6.03 -10.96
N THR A 138 -17.04 5.25 -10.93
CA THR A 138 -16.09 5.29 -9.81
C THR A 138 -15.44 6.65 -9.67
N ASP A 139 -15.01 7.28 -10.78
CA ASP A 139 -14.51 8.67 -10.78
C ASP A 139 -15.53 9.62 -10.14
N ARG A 140 -16.80 9.52 -10.53
CA ARG A 140 -17.89 10.36 -9.99
C ARG A 140 -18.09 10.16 -8.49
N TYR A 141 -18.07 8.90 -8.02
CA TYR A 141 -18.21 8.61 -6.59
C TYR A 141 -17.00 9.14 -5.81
N MET A 142 -15.81 8.96 -6.33
CA MET A 142 -14.59 9.45 -5.68
C MET A 142 -14.54 10.98 -5.65
N CYS A 143 -14.99 11.66 -6.71
CA CYS A 143 -15.12 13.12 -6.73
C CYS A 143 -16.07 13.60 -5.63
N GLU A 144 -17.23 12.96 -5.46
CA GLU A 144 -18.20 13.33 -4.43
C GLU A 144 -17.65 13.12 -3.01
N ILE A 145 -17.02 11.95 -2.77
CA ILE A 145 -16.48 11.59 -1.45
C ILE A 145 -15.35 12.53 -1.03
N SER A 146 -14.45 12.89 -1.95
CA SER A 146 -13.25 13.69 -1.65
C SER A 146 -13.42 15.18 -1.87
N GLY A 147 -14.40 15.56 -2.70
CA GLY A 147 -14.54 16.94 -3.22
C GLY A 147 -13.58 17.27 -4.35
N MET A 148 -12.72 16.34 -4.80
CA MET A 148 -11.80 16.54 -5.92
C MET A 148 -12.54 16.57 -7.26
N ASP A 149 -11.90 17.11 -8.30
CA ASP A 149 -12.54 17.29 -9.59
C ASP A 149 -12.45 16.05 -10.50
N ARG A 150 -11.37 15.26 -10.36
CA ARG A 150 -11.10 14.08 -11.18
C ARG A 150 -10.20 13.05 -10.45
N PHE A 151 -10.34 11.79 -10.86
CA PHE A 151 -9.50 10.70 -10.40
C PHE A 151 -8.85 9.98 -11.58
N THR A 152 -7.67 9.44 -11.35
CA THR A 152 -7.02 8.48 -12.24
C THR A 152 -6.89 7.14 -11.53
N PHE A 153 -7.09 6.06 -12.26
CA PHE A 153 -6.98 4.68 -11.78
C PHE A 153 -5.75 3.96 -12.33
N GLN A 154 -4.79 4.71 -12.90
CA GLN A 154 -3.55 4.16 -13.43
C GLN A 154 -2.58 3.66 -12.35
N PRO A 155 -2.44 4.32 -11.16
CA PRO A 155 -1.55 3.82 -10.13
C PRO A 155 -1.98 2.45 -9.62
N GLY A 156 -1.04 1.49 -9.57
CA GLY A 156 -1.29 0.12 -9.10
C GLY A 156 -1.25 -0.05 -7.59
N GLY A 157 -1.03 1.03 -6.83
CA GLY A 157 -1.00 1.03 -5.35
C GLY A 157 -0.68 2.40 -4.76
N GLY A 158 -0.70 2.51 -3.43
CA GLY A 158 -0.53 3.78 -2.71
C GLY A 158 0.76 4.51 -3.06
N SER A 159 1.90 3.84 -3.01
CA SER A 159 3.19 4.46 -3.36
C SER A 159 3.27 4.95 -4.80
N GLN A 160 2.60 4.27 -5.74
CA GLN A 160 2.49 4.76 -7.12
C GLN A 160 1.53 5.96 -7.21
N GLY A 161 0.49 6.01 -6.37
CA GLY A 161 -0.37 7.18 -6.23
C GLY A 161 0.43 8.41 -5.81
N ILE A 162 1.25 8.28 -4.76
CA ILE A 162 2.13 9.36 -4.30
C ILE A 162 3.15 9.76 -5.36
N LEU A 163 3.75 8.78 -6.07
CA LEU A 163 4.66 9.08 -7.18
C LEU A 163 3.95 9.84 -8.31
N THR A 164 2.70 9.48 -8.61
CA THR A 164 1.89 10.19 -9.61
C THR A 164 1.61 11.63 -9.16
N MET A 165 1.21 11.84 -7.90
CA MET A 165 1.01 13.19 -7.35
C MET A 165 2.29 14.02 -7.42
N ALA A 166 3.43 13.48 -6.99
CA ALA A 166 4.72 14.16 -7.06
C ALA A 166 5.12 14.48 -8.51
N SER A 167 4.86 13.57 -9.45
CA SER A 167 5.13 13.78 -10.87
C SER A 167 4.24 14.89 -11.48
N LEU A 168 2.98 14.96 -11.05
CA LEU A 168 2.06 16.04 -11.45
C LEU A 168 2.52 17.39 -10.90
N ILE A 169 2.93 17.45 -9.63
CA ILE A 169 3.50 18.67 -9.02
C ILE A 169 4.73 19.14 -9.81
N ARG A 170 5.63 18.21 -10.15
CA ARG A 170 6.82 18.53 -10.95
C ARG A 170 6.45 19.05 -12.35
N ALA A 171 5.53 18.35 -13.02
CA ALA A 171 5.08 18.77 -14.36
C ALA A 171 4.43 20.16 -14.35
N TYR A 172 3.62 20.45 -13.33
CA TYR A 172 2.97 21.72 -13.14
C TYR A 172 3.97 22.89 -13.04
N PHE A 173 5.00 22.76 -12.18
CA PHE A 173 5.99 23.82 -12.04
C PHE A 173 6.91 23.93 -13.25
N LYS A 174 7.24 22.81 -13.89
CA LYS A 174 7.98 22.83 -15.15
C LYS A 174 7.22 23.57 -16.25
N ASP A 175 5.91 23.34 -16.36
CA ASP A 175 5.06 24.06 -17.33
C ASP A 175 5.00 25.56 -17.06
N LYS A 176 4.99 25.95 -15.78
CA LYS A 176 5.06 27.35 -15.37
C LYS A 176 6.45 27.99 -15.51
N GLY A 177 7.48 27.22 -15.78
CA GLY A 177 8.86 27.72 -15.81
C GLY A 177 9.43 28.04 -14.43
N GLU A 178 8.85 27.47 -13.34
CA GLU A 178 9.30 27.64 -11.97
C GLU A 178 10.20 26.48 -11.56
N ASP A 179 11.37 26.80 -11.00
CA ASP A 179 12.31 25.78 -10.50
C ASP A 179 12.07 25.52 -9.00
N ARG A 180 11.01 24.77 -8.69
CA ARG A 180 10.69 24.34 -7.34
C ARG A 180 11.03 22.87 -7.17
N ASP A 181 11.93 22.57 -6.25
CA ASP A 181 12.51 21.24 -6.10
C ASP A 181 12.41 20.66 -4.67
N GLU A 182 11.62 21.27 -3.80
CA GLU A 182 11.43 20.81 -2.42
C GLU A 182 9.99 20.37 -2.17
N ILE A 183 9.84 19.20 -1.54
CA ILE A 183 8.57 18.73 -0.98
C ILE A 183 8.71 18.65 0.55
N ILE A 184 7.75 19.24 1.24
CA ILE A 184 7.63 19.15 2.69
C ILE A 184 6.71 18.00 3.04
N THR A 185 7.08 17.20 4.04
CA THR A 185 6.24 16.16 4.63
C THR A 185 6.54 16.04 6.12
N THR A 186 5.84 15.18 6.84
CA THR A 186 6.07 14.93 8.26
C THR A 186 6.75 13.59 8.46
N ILE A 187 7.41 13.39 9.60
CA ILE A 187 8.07 12.11 9.89
C ILE A 187 7.09 10.97 10.21
N TYR A 188 5.86 11.29 10.54
CA TYR A 188 4.78 10.33 10.82
C TYR A 188 3.83 10.12 9.65
N SER A 189 4.07 10.75 8.52
CA SER A 189 3.41 10.42 7.27
C SER A 189 3.93 9.09 6.72
N HIS A 190 3.19 8.48 5.82
CA HIS A 190 3.63 7.20 5.27
C HIS A 190 5.02 7.31 4.61
N PRO A 191 5.90 6.32 4.72
CA PRO A 191 7.23 6.37 4.10
C PRO A 191 7.24 6.71 2.61
N SER A 192 6.18 6.37 1.87
CA SER A 192 6.02 6.75 0.46
C SER A 192 5.89 8.25 0.23
N ASP A 193 5.39 9.02 1.22
CA ASP A 193 5.21 10.47 1.10
C ASP A 193 6.54 11.23 1.02
N ALA A 194 7.60 10.58 1.44
CA ALA A 194 8.96 11.05 1.27
C ALA A 194 9.69 10.34 0.12
N ALA A 195 9.62 9.00 0.08
CA ALA A 195 10.37 8.20 -0.87
C ALA A 195 9.95 8.43 -2.33
N ALA A 196 8.64 8.50 -2.61
CA ALA A 196 8.16 8.67 -3.97
C ALA A 196 8.46 10.07 -4.55
N PRO A 197 8.29 11.20 -3.81
CA PRO A 197 8.76 12.48 -4.29
C PRO A 197 10.29 12.54 -4.48
N ALA A 198 11.08 11.86 -3.65
CA ALA A 198 12.52 11.76 -3.85
C ALA A 198 12.86 11.05 -5.17
N VAL A 199 12.16 9.97 -5.51
CA VAL A 199 12.27 9.29 -6.82
C VAL A 199 11.88 10.22 -7.97
N ALA A 200 10.85 11.06 -7.78
CA ALA A 200 10.48 12.09 -8.74
C ALA A 200 11.50 13.24 -8.82
N GLY A 201 12.57 13.23 -8.03
CA GLY A 201 13.70 14.17 -8.06
C GLY A 201 13.52 15.39 -7.15
N PHE A 202 12.63 15.34 -6.17
CA PHE A 202 12.50 16.39 -5.17
C PHE A 202 13.44 16.14 -3.98
N LYS A 203 13.84 17.21 -3.33
CA LYS A 203 14.45 17.19 -2.00
C LYS A 203 13.34 17.15 -0.96
N ILE A 204 13.52 16.34 0.06
CA ILE A 204 12.51 16.15 1.11
C ILE A 204 12.88 16.96 2.33
N VAL A 205 11.94 17.76 2.80
CA VAL A 205 12.02 18.53 4.02
C VAL A 205 11.04 17.93 5.04
N TYR A 206 11.56 17.51 6.18
CA TYR A 206 10.74 16.87 7.21
C TYR A 206 10.35 17.85 8.31
N LEU A 207 9.05 17.89 8.61
CA LEU A 207 8.57 18.51 9.84
C LEU A 207 8.64 17.49 10.98
N GLN A 208 9.12 17.97 12.14
CA GLN A 208 9.15 17.19 13.36
C GLN A 208 7.84 17.40 14.14
N PRO A 209 7.31 16.38 14.81
CA PRO A 209 6.16 16.55 15.67
C PRO A 209 6.51 17.36 16.91
N ASP A 210 5.57 18.15 17.36
CA ASP A 210 5.63 18.72 18.69
C ASP A 210 5.62 17.60 19.74
N PRO A 211 6.55 17.59 20.71
CA PRO A 211 6.71 16.47 21.65
C PRO A 211 5.53 16.31 22.63
N ILE A 212 4.68 17.32 22.75
CA ILE A 212 3.51 17.29 23.64
C ILE A 212 2.27 16.82 22.91
N THR A 213 2.03 17.36 21.71
CA THR A 213 0.82 17.09 20.93
C THR A 213 0.97 15.91 19.97
N GLY A 214 2.21 15.59 19.57
CA GLY A 214 2.52 14.61 18.53
C GLY A 214 2.14 15.06 17.12
N LEU A 215 1.69 16.30 16.95
CA LEU A 215 1.30 16.88 15.66
C LEU A 215 2.41 17.77 15.10
N PRO A 216 2.48 17.98 13.79
CA PRO A 216 3.40 18.95 13.22
C PRO A 216 3.06 20.36 13.68
N ASP A 217 4.07 21.21 13.84
CA ASP A 217 3.92 22.59 14.25
C ASP A 217 3.84 23.52 13.01
N LEU A 218 2.86 24.42 13.02
CA LEU A 218 2.64 25.38 11.93
C LEU A 218 3.83 26.35 11.78
N GLU A 219 4.47 26.76 12.87
CA GLU A 219 5.63 27.66 12.80
C GLU A 219 6.84 26.96 12.18
N GLN A 220 7.01 25.64 12.42
CA GLN A 220 8.02 24.85 11.70
C GLN A 220 7.71 24.81 10.20
N LEU A 221 6.45 24.61 9.81
CA LEU A 221 6.08 24.65 8.40
C LEU A 221 6.41 26.00 7.80
N LYS A 222 6.03 27.11 8.46
CA LYS A 222 6.31 28.46 7.98
C LYS A 222 7.81 28.72 7.79
N ALA A 223 8.64 28.19 8.69
CA ALA A 223 10.09 28.30 8.58
C ALA A 223 10.68 27.41 7.48
N ALA A 224 10.04 26.27 7.18
CA ALA A 224 10.48 25.33 6.16
C ALA A 224 10.08 25.72 4.74
N VAL A 225 9.01 26.51 4.57
CA VAL A 225 8.53 26.94 3.26
C VAL A 225 9.43 28.01 2.69
N THR A 226 9.97 27.75 1.51
CA THR A 226 10.85 28.63 0.74
C THR A 226 10.29 28.86 -0.67
N GLU A 227 10.94 29.70 -1.46
CA GLU A 227 10.62 29.86 -2.88
C GLU A 227 10.84 28.58 -3.70
N ARG A 228 11.61 27.64 -3.16
CA ARG A 228 11.88 26.33 -3.76
C ARG A 228 10.83 25.29 -3.39
N THR A 229 9.93 25.58 -2.47
CA THR A 229 8.90 24.63 -2.05
C THR A 229 7.90 24.43 -3.18
N ALA A 230 7.89 23.21 -3.74
CA ALA A 230 6.91 22.80 -4.74
C ALA A 230 5.60 22.37 -4.07
N GLY A 231 5.68 21.70 -2.90
CA GLY A 231 4.46 21.27 -2.23
C GLY A 231 4.63 20.70 -0.84
N TYR A 232 3.47 20.43 -0.24
CA TYR A 232 3.31 19.75 1.04
C TYR A 232 2.49 18.48 0.83
N ILE A 233 3.06 17.32 1.18
CA ILE A 233 2.40 16.02 1.09
C ILE A 233 2.28 15.46 2.49
N VAL A 234 1.06 15.12 2.90
CA VAL A 234 0.79 14.69 4.28
C VAL A 234 -0.38 13.71 4.32
N ALA A 235 -0.30 12.75 5.25
CA ALA A 235 -1.45 11.97 5.72
C ALA A 235 -2.14 12.72 6.88
N ASN A 236 -3.46 12.61 6.99
CA ASN A 236 -4.20 13.11 8.15
C ASN A 236 -5.48 12.27 8.39
N PRO A 237 -5.57 11.48 9.47
CA PRO A 237 -4.55 11.38 10.52
C PRO A 237 -3.23 10.77 10.01
N GLU A 238 -2.14 11.14 10.67
CA GLU A 238 -0.84 10.50 10.46
C GLU A 238 -0.81 9.09 11.09
N ASP A 239 0.30 8.35 10.93
CA ASP A 239 0.48 6.99 11.46
C ASP A 239 0.28 6.88 12.98
N THR A 240 0.39 7.98 13.70
CA THR A 240 0.05 8.07 15.13
C THR A 240 -1.45 7.93 15.42
N GLY A 241 -2.30 8.07 14.41
CA GLY A 241 -3.75 8.07 14.53
C GLY A 241 -4.34 9.39 15.06
N VAL A 242 -3.53 10.43 15.25
CA VAL A 242 -3.99 11.73 15.74
C VAL A 242 -4.37 12.62 14.56
N TYR A 243 -5.61 13.06 14.52
CA TYR A 243 -6.11 13.97 13.49
C TYR A 243 -5.69 15.41 13.76
N ASN A 244 -5.02 16.04 12.81
CA ASN A 244 -4.68 17.45 12.86
C ASN A 244 -5.88 18.28 12.39
N SER A 245 -6.62 18.86 13.33
CA SER A 245 -7.77 19.74 13.05
C SER A 245 -7.37 21.08 12.42
N HIS A 246 -6.10 21.46 12.48
CA HIS A 246 -5.54 22.68 11.90
C HIS A 246 -4.91 22.49 10.53
N VAL A 247 -5.05 21.30 9.92
CA VAL A 247 -4.43 20.99 8.62
C VAL A 247 -4.72 22.02 7.55
N LYS A 248 -5.91 22.64 7.58
CA LYS A 248 -6.27 23.71 6.65
C LYS A 248 -5.34 24.92 6.74
N GLU A 249 -4.89 25.30 7.91
CA GLU A 249 -3.96 26.42 8.11
C GLU A 249 -2.61 26.14 7.43
N PHE A 250 -2.16 24.88 7.48
CA PHE A 250 -0.94 24.42 6.78
C PHE A 250 -1.12 24.53 5.27
N VAL A 251 -2.22 24.01 4.77
CA VAL A 251 -2.55 24.04 3.34
C VAL A 251 -2.66 25.47 2.83
N ASP A 252 -3.43 26.30 3.50
CA ASP A 252 -3.63 27.72 3.13
C ASP A 252 -2.29 28.46 3.11
N TYR A 253 -1.40 28.19 4.05
CA TYR A 253 -0.08 28.83 4.08
C TYR A 253 0.79 28.40 2.91
N VAL A 254 0.87 27.11 2.60
CA VAL A 254 1.64 26.62 1.45
C VAL A 254 1.10 27.18 0.13
N HIS A 255 -0.23 27.20 -0.04
CA HIS A 255 -0.88 27.79 -1.19
C HIS A 255 -0.59 29.31 -1.31
N SER A 256 -0.56 30.05 -0.19
CA SER A 256 -0.23 31.47 -0.17
C SER A 256 1.19 31.78 -0.68
N LYS A 257 2.07 30.76 -0.63
CA LYS A 257 3.46 30.82 -1.15
C LYS A 257 3.59 30.22 -2.55
N GLY A 258 2.47 29.84 -3.16
CA GLY A 258 2.41 29.29 -4.52
C GLY A 258 2.79 27.80 -4.60
N GLY A 259 2.98 27.10 -3.48
CA GLY A 259 3.15 25.65 -3.43
C GLY A 259 1.82 24.93 -3.64
N LEU A 260 1.88 23.62 -3.94
CA LEU A 260 0.72 22.75 -4.04
C LEU A 260 0.63 21.84 -2.80
N CYS A 261 -0.57 21.33 -2.52
CA CYS A 261 -0.76 20.40 -1.42
C CYS A 261 -1.36 19.10 -1.91
N ALA A 262 -0.89 17.99 -1.34
CA ALA A 262 -1.39 16.66 -1.64
C ALA A 262 -1.71 15.91 -0.33
N TYR A 263 -2.83 15.21 -0.32
CA TYR A 263 -3.36 14.52 0.84
C TYR A 263 -3.30 13.00 0.62
N ASP A 264 -2.46 12.31 1.39
CA ASP A 264 -2.53 10.85 1.45
C ASP A 264 -3.74 10.44 2.28
N GLN A 265 -4.70 9.83 1.62
CA GLN A 265 -5.94 9.31 2.22
C GLN A 265 -6.03 7.78 2.10
N ALA A 266 -4.91 7.06 2.07
CA ALA A 266 -4.92 5.60 2.08
C ALA A 266 -5.72 5.05 3.26
N ASN A 267 -5.70 5.75 4.40
CA ASN A 267 -6.54 5.47 5.57
C ASN A 267 -7.66 6.49 5.74
N ALA A 268 -8.58 6.53 4.79
CA ALA A 268 -9.75 7.40 4.87
C ALA A 268 -10.93 6.81 5.66
N ASN A 269 -10.81 5.60 6.23
CA ASN A 269 -11.93 4.88 6.85
C ASN A 269 -12.68 5.69 7.91
N GLY A 270 -11.96 6.45 8.74
CA GLY A 270 -12.57 7.29 9.78
C GLY A 270 -13.05 8.66 9.28
N LEU A 271 -12.78 9.01 8.03
CA LEU A 271 -13.04 10.34 7.48
C LEU A 271 -14.18 10.36 6.48
N LEU A 272 -14.45 9.24 5.80
CA LEU A 272 -15.48 9.15 4.77
C LEU A 272 -16.85 9.55 5.30
N GLY A 273 -17.46 10.55 4.63
CA GLY A 273 -18.75 11.11 5.04
C GLY A 273 -18.68 12.11 6.21
N VAL A 274 -17.50 12.35 6.79
CA VAL A 274 -17.27 13.31 7.89
C VAL A 274 -16.56 14.57 7.39
N THR A 275 -15.49 14.38 6.62
CA THR A 275 -14.71 15.49 6.05
C THR A 275 -14.20 15.09 4.65
N ARG A 276 -13.95 16.09 3.81
CA ARG A 276 -13.41 15.89 2.47
C ARG A 276 -12.08 16.63 2.33
N ALA A 277 -11.20 16.12 1.47
CA ALA A 277 -9.91 16.75 1.21
C ALA A 277 -10.07 18.21 0.74
N ARG A 278 -11.02 18.48 -0.15
CA ARG A 278 -11.32 19.86 -0.61
C ARG A 278 -11.72 20.80 0.54
N ASP A 279 -12.48 20.33 1.52
CA ASP A 279 -12.91 21.17 2.64
C ASP A 279 -11.73 21.57 3.53
N ALA A 280 -10.68 20.73 3.56
CA ALA A 280 -9.39 21.05 4.19
C ALA A 280 -8.46 21.89 3.30
N GLY A 281 -8.87 22.19 2.06
CA GLY A 281 -8.14 23.09 1.16
C GLY A 281 -7.19 22.42 0.15
N PHE A 282 -7.10 21.07 0.17
CA PHE A 282 -6.28 20.32 -0.79
C PHE A 282 -6.80 20.37 -2.21
#